data_27cec29b59516e84018da3a5b12b3b7d
#
_entry.id   27cec29b59516e84018da3a5b12b3b7d
#
_cell.length_a   1.000
_cell.length_b   1.000
_cell.length_c   1.000
_cell.angle_alpha   90.00
_cell.angle_beta   90.00
_cell.angle_gamma   90.00
#
_symmetry.space_group_name_H-M   'P 1'
#
loop_
_entity.id
_entity.type
_entity.pdbx_description
1 polymer ?
#
loop_
_entity_poly.entity_id
_entity_poly.type
_entity_poly.pdbx_seq_one_letter_code
_entity_poly.pdbx_strand_id
1 'polypeptide(L)'
;MNNYKETLPDDPLIKGNIDEIGKQLRDGSLTCVKLTSIYYARINILNPKLNAYIYLNEDKALSWAEGIDKLFSNGVDLGPLMGVPIAIKDICSVNGMPTTNGSNIISDAITGPEGALVKRLKSLGCIILGKSHTVEFALGATGINKYKGTPRNPWDENI
;
A
#
# COMPACT_ATOMS: atom_id res chain seq x y z
N MET A 1 25.31 -10.14 3.55
CA MET A 1 25.09 -8.72 3.97
C MET A 1 24.51 -7.96 2.81
N ASN A 2 23.34 -7.36 3.00
CA ASN A 2 22.48 -6.88 1.92
C ASN A 2 23.05 -5.67 1.16
N ASN A 3 23.31 -5.84 -0.15
CA ASN A 3 23.70 -4.77 -1.08
C ASN A 3 22.59 -3.72 -1.36
N TYR A 4 21.50 -3.74 -0.60
CA TYR A 4 20.35 -2.83 -0.81
C TYR A 4 20.45 -1.50 -0.07
N LYS A 5 21.37 -1.37 0.90
CA LYS A 5 21.45 -0.15 1.72
C LYS A 5 21.84 1.10 0.93
N GLU A 6 22.53 0.93 -0.21
CA GLU A 6 22.99 2.06 -1.01
C GLU A 6 21.96 2.56 -2.06
N THR A 7 20.93 1.76 -2.39
CA THR A 7 19.97 2.11 -3.43
C THR A 7 18.51 2.24 -2.96
N LEU A 8 18.22 1.81 -1.72
CA LEU A 8 16.87 1.90 -1.18
C LEU A 8 16.59 3.33 -0.69
N PRO A 9 15.54 4.00 -1.18
CA PRO A 9 15.15 5.30 -0.66
C PRO A 9 14.89 5.24 0.84
N ASP A 10 15.19 6.33 1.56
CA ASP A 10 14.88 6.44 2.98
C ASP A 10 13.39 6.19 3.23
N ASP A 11 13.10 5.47 4.31
CA ASP A 11 11.72 5.27 4.73
C ASP A 11 11.24 6.52 5.48
N PRO A 12 10.21 7.20 4.99
CA PRO A 12 9.69 8.40 5.66
C PRO A 12 9.21 8.14 7.09
N LEU A 13 8.83 6.89 7.40
CA LEU A 13 8.40 6.48 8.75
C LEU A 13 9.54 6.09 9.69
N ILE A 14 10.78 5.94 9.20
CA ILE A 14 11.89 5.44 10.03
C ILE A 14 12.28 6.42 11.15
N LYS A 15 12.04 7.72 10.94
CA LYS A 15 12.35 8.80 11.89
C LYS A 15 11.10 9.51 12.40
N GLY A 16 9.92 9.01 12.09
CA GLY A 16 8.68 9.66 12.39
C GLY A 16 7.51 8.68 12.56
N ASN A 17 6.35 9.25 12.67
CA ASN A 17 5.08 8.54 12.76
C ASN A 17 4.07 9.16 11.79
N ILE A 18 2.86 8.61 11.74
CA ILE A 18 1.79 9.10 10.85
C ILE A 18 1.45 10.56 11.12
N ASP A 19 1.50 11.01 12.38
CA ASP A 19 1.20 12.40 12.74
C ASP A 19 2.24 13.37 12.19
N GLU A 20 3.52 13.00 12.21
CA GLU A 20 4.60 13.81 11.67
C GLU A 20 4.54 13.90 10.15
N ILE A 21 4.27 12.77 9.47
CA ILE A 21 3.99 12.78 8.03
C ILE A 21 2.77 13.65 7.73
N GLY A 22 1.70 13.50 8.52
CA GLY A 22 0.50 14.31 8.37
C GLY A 22 0.76 15.82 8.50
N LYS A 23 1.66 16.25 9.40
CA LYS A 23 2.09 17.66 9.50
C LYS A 23 2.84 18.12 8.25
N GLN A 24 3.80 17.34 7.77
CA GLN A 24 4.58 17.65 6.57
C GLN A 24 3.71 17.74 5.30
N LEU A 25 2.67 16.89 5.20
CA LEU A 25 1.72 16.98 4.09
C LEU A 25 0.89 18.26 4.15
N ARG A 26 0.51 18.73 5.36
CA ARG A 26 -0.29 19.92 5.56
C ARG A 26 0.50 21.23 5.40
N ASP A 27 1.75 21.25 5.82
CA ASP A 27 2.63 22.41 5.66
C ASP A 27 3.31 22.48 4.27
N GLY A 28 3.13 21.42 3.43
CA GLY A 28 3.64 21.35 2.07
C GLY A 28 5.14 20.98 1.96
N SER A 29 5.82 20.69 3.08
CA SER A 29 7.23 20.25 3.05
C SER A 29 7.37 18.85 2.45
N LEU A 30 6.30 18.06 2.43
CA LEU A 30 6.16 16.78 1.74
C LEU A 30 4.86 16.79 0.93
N THR A 31 4.89 16.26 -0.30
CA THR A 31 3.67 16.05 -1.09
C THR A 31 3.22 14.58 -1.05
N CYS A 32 1.92 14.33 -1.24
CA CYS A 32 1.38 12.98 -1.34
C CYS A 32 1.99 12.22 -2.52
N VAL A 33 2.21 12.89 -3.65
CA VAL A 33 2.88 12.31 -4.83
C VAL A 33 4.29 11.86 -4.46
N LYS A 34 5.07 12.72 -3.79
CA LYS A 34 6.45 12.39 -3.38
C LYS A 34 6.47 11.20 -2.41
N LEU A 35 5.60 11.23 -1.40
CA LEU A 35 5.48 10.17 -0.41
C LEU A 35 5.11 8.83 -1.08
N THR A 36 4.11 8.84 -1.96
CA THR A 36 3.66 7.67 -2.71
C THR A 36 4.79 7.12 -3.60
N SER A 37 5.51 7.98 -4.32
CA SER A 37 6.64 7.60 -5.16
C SER A 37 7.77 6.94 -4.37
N ILE A 38 8.09 7.45 -3.17
CA ILE A 38 9.10 6.85 -2.28
C ILE A 38 8.70 5.41 -1.92
N TYR A 39 7.43 5.19 -1.55
CA TYR A 39 6.98 3.84 -1.22
C TYR A 39 6.97 2.91 -2.43
N TYR A 40 6.57 3.37 -3.62
CA TYR A 40 6.68 2.53 -4.82
C TYR A 40 8.11 2.20 -5.18
N ALA A 41 9.04 3.15 -5.09
CA ALA A 41 10.47 2.87 -5.30
C ALA A 41 10.98 1.79 -4.32
N ARG A 42 10.57 1.83 -3.04
CA ARG A 42 10.89 0.80 -2.06
C ARG A 42 10.22 -0.54 -2.38
N ILE A 43 8.95 -0.52 -2.72
CA ILE A 43 8.17 -1.72 -3.08
C ILE A 43 8.81 -2.41 -4.29
N ASN A 44 9.15 -1.67 -5.33
CA ASN A 44 9.75 -2.22 -6.55
C ASN A 44 11.09 -2.92 -6.30
N ILE A 45 11.86 -2.43 -5.32
CA ILE A 45 13.13 -3.04 -4.91
C ILE A 45 12.91 -4.26 -4.00
N LEU A 46 11.97 -4.17 -3.06
CA LEU A 46 11.83 -5.14 -1.98
C LEU A 46 10.81 -6.25 -2.30
N ASN A 47 9.71 -5.93 -2.98
CA ASN A 47 8.62 -6.88 -3.20
C ASN A 47 9.02 -8.14 -3.99
N PRO A 48 9.93 -8.09 -4.99
CA PRO A 48 10.40 -9.29 -5.68
C PRO A 48 10.97 -10.36 -4.75
N LYS A 49 11.47 -9.95 -3.57
CA LYS A 49 12.00 -10.85 -2.56
C LYS A 49 11.02 -11.13 -1.43
N LEU A 50 10.37 -10.08 -0.93
CA LEU A 50 9.51 -10.16 0.23
C LEU A 50 8.12 -10.71 -0.09
N ASN A 51 7.67 -10.59 -1.35
CA ASN A 51 6.34 -10.99 -1.79
C ASN A 51 5.22 -10.45 -0.86
N ALA A 52 5.39 -9.21 -0.38
CA ALA A 52 4.46 -8.58 0.55
C ALA A 52 3.18 -8.09 -0.15
N TYR A 53 3.29 -7.69 -1.41
CA TYR A 53 2.18 -7.26 -2.26
C TYR A 53 1.92 -8.28 -3.36
N ILE A 54 0.65 -8.65 -3.52
CA ILE A 54 0.17 -9.53 -4.59
C ILE A 54 -0.29 -8.75 -5.83
N TYR A 55 -0.70 -7.50 -5.64
CA TYR A 55 -1.12 -6.60 -6.69
C TYR A 55 -0.76 -5.16 -6.36
N LEU A 56 -0.28 -4.43 -7.35
CA LEU A 56 0.08 -3.01 -7.26
C LEU A 56 -0.63 -2.24 -8.38
N ASN A 57 -0.95 -0.96 -8.14
CA ASN A 57 -1.50 -0.07 -9.16
C ASN A 57 -0.92 1.31 -8.98
N GLU A 58 0.34 1.46 -9.40
CA GLU A 58 1.14 2.68 -9.22
C GLU A 58 0.51 3.91 -9.85
N ASP A 59 0.11 3.79 -11.12
CA ASP A 59 -0.48 4.91 -11.87
C ASP A 59 -1.73 5.45 -11.17
N LYS A 60 -2.60 4.55 -10.71
CA LYS A 60 -3.82 4.95 -10.01
C LYS A 60 -3.54 5.57 -8.64
N ALA A 61 -2.56 5.03 -7.91
CA ALA A 61 -2.17 5.58 -6.61
C ALA A 61 -1.54 6.97 -6.76
N LEU A 62 -0.68 7.17 -7.76
CA LEU A 62 -0.09 8.48 -8.06
C LEU A 62 -1.13 9.50 -8.51
N SER A 63 -2.04 9.11 -9.40
CA SER A 63 -3.16 9.99 -9.81
C SER A 63 -4.05 10.37 -8.62
N TRP A 64 -4.29 9.44 -7.69
CA TRP A 64 -5.02 9.74 -6.45
C TRP A 64 -4.24 10.70 -5.55
N ALA A 65 -2.93 10.49 -5.41
CA ALA A 65 -2.04 11.36 -4.65
C ALA A 65 -2.03 12.80 -5.17
N GLU A 66 -1.99 12.98 -6.51
CA GLU A 66 -2.13 14.31 -7.15
C GLU A 66 -3.47 14.98 -6.81
N GLY A 67 -4.56 14.20 -6.79
CA GLY A 67 -5.87 14.69 -6.38
C GLY A 67 -5.88 15.19 -4.92
N ILE A 68 -5.25 14.44 -4.02
CA ILE A 68 -5.14 14.81 -2.61
C ILE A 68 -4.26 16.07 -2.43
N ASP A 69 -3.13 16.16 -3.15
CA ASP A 69 -2.27 17.36 -3.11
C ASP A 69 -3.04 18.62 -3.56
N LYS A 70 -3.89 18.48 -4.59
CA LYS A 70 -4.79 19.59 -5.01
C LYS A 70 -5.82 19.96 -3.94
N LEU A 71 -6.36 18.99 -3.21
CA LEU A 71 -7.27 19.29 -2.09
C LEU A 71 -6.56 20.06 -0.99
N PHE A 72 -5.35 19.63 -0.58
CA PHE A 72 -4.53 20.36 0.40
C PHE A 72 -4.26 21.81 -0.06
N SER A 73 -3.86 22.00 -1.32
CA SER A 73 -3.58 23.34 -1.85
C SER A 73 -4.80 24.25 -1.89
N ASN A 74 -6.02 23.68 -1.89
CA ASN A 74 -7.29 24.41 -1.81
C ASN A 74 -7.83 24.52 -0.36
N GLY A 75 -7.02 24.17 0.65
CA GLY A 75 -7.40 24.29 2.05
C GLY A 75 -8.36 23.20 2.55
N VAL A 76 -8.54 22.12 1.79
CA VAL A 76 -9.39 20.98 2.21
C VAL A 76 -8.56 20.01 3.02
N ASP A 77 -8.98 19.71 4.25
CA ASP A 77 -8.41 18.73 5.14
C ASP A 77 -9.48 17.72 5.58
N LEU A 78 -9.29 16.45 5.21
CA LEU A 78 -10.21 15.36 5.51
C LEU A 78 -9.86 14.65 6.85
N GLY A 79 -8.85 15.14 7.56
CA GLY A 79 -8.42 14.61 8.85
C GLY A 79 -7.07 13.84 8.81
N PRO A 80 -6.67 13.24 9.93
CA PRO A 80 -5.29 12.81 10.18
C PRO A 80 -4.74 11.75 9.20
N LEU A 81 -5.60 11.03 8.51
CA LEU A 81 -5.19 9.99 7.56
C LEU A 81 -5.16 10.48 6.11
N MET A 82 -5.46 11.76 5.84
CA MET A 82 -5.43 12.30 4.49
C MET A 82 -4.01 12.31 3.94
N GLY A 83 -3.85 11.70 2.76
CA GLY A 83 -2.56 11.55 2.08
C GLY A 83 -1.69 10.38 2.56
N VAL A 84 -2.14 9.62 3.58
CA VAL A 84 -1.37 8.48 4.10
C VAL A 84 -1.48 7.28 3.15
N PRO A 85 -0.34 6.75 2.65
CA PRO A 85 -0.32 5.54 1.84
C PRO A 85 -0.62 4.29 2.68
N ILE A 86 -1.47 3.41 2.16
CA ILE A 86 -1.85 2.17 2.83
C ILE A 86 -1.90 0.98 1.87
N ALA A 87 -1.69 -0.22 2.41
CA ALA A 87 -1.97 -1.49 1.75
C ALA A 87 -3.33 -2.04 2.21
N ILE A 88 -4.06 -2.68 1.28
CA ILE A 88 -5.31 -3.37 1.59
C ILE A 88 -5.12 -4.87 1.41
N LYS A 89 -5.45 -5.65 2.43
CA LYS A 89 -5.33 -7.11 2.36
C LYS A 89 -6.18 -7.67 1.21
N ASP A 90 -5.66 -8.69 0.52
CA ASP A 90 -6.30 -9.27 -0.67
C ASP A 90 -7.54 -10.13 -0.39
N ILE A 91 -8.28 -9.78 0.64
CA ILE A 91 -9.64 -10.26 0.95
C ILE A 91 -10.66 -9.13 0.92
N CYS A 92 -10.21 -7.88 0.80
CA CYS A 92 -11.08 -6.71 0.76
C CYS A 92 -11.14 -6.18 -0.68
N SER A 93 -12.32 -6.04 -1.23
CA SER A 93 -12.56 -5.48 -2.56
C SER A 93 -12.17 -4.02 -2.64
N VAL A 94 -11.38 -3.69 -3.67
CA VAL A 94 -11.00 -2.32 -4.04
C VAL A 94 -11.34 -2.12 -5.52
N ASN A 95 -12.09 -1.09 -5.85
CA ASN A 95 -12.47 -0.81 -7.24
C ASN A 95 -11.24 -0.63 -8.14
N GLY A 96 -11.19 -1.42 -9.22
CA GLY A 96 -10.10 -1.40 -10.17
C GLY A 96 -8.87 -2.21 -9.75
N MET A 97 -8.98 -3.03 -8.69
CA MET A 97 -7.95 -3.99 -8.29
C MET A 97 -8.56 -5.38 -8.14
N PRO A 98 -7.90 -6.45 -8.59
CA PRO A 98 -8.37 -7.81 -8.37
C PRO A 98 -8.41 -8.13 -6.87
N THR A 99 -9.32 -9.03 -6.49
CA THR A 99 -9.41 -9.59 -5.15
C THR A 99 -9.46 -11.10 -5.27
N THR A 100 -8.31 -11.75 -5.06
CA THR A 100 -8.14 -13.17 -5.33
C THR A 100 -8.31 -14.04 -4.08
N ASN A 101 -8.38 -13.43 -2.89
CA ASN A 101 -8.34 -14.12 -1.60
C ASN A 101 -7.10 -15.03 -1.46
N GLY A 102 -6.00 -14.69 -2.15
CA GLY A 102 -4.78 -15.52 -2.18
C GLY A 102 -4.94 -16.84 -2.93
N SER A 103 -6.02 -17.02 -3.72
CA SER A 103 -6.32 -18.27 -4.43
C SER A 103 -6.16 -18.12 -5.95
N ASN A 104 -5.83 -19.25 -6.62
CA ASN A 104 -5.88 -19.34 -8.07
C ASN A 104 -7.26 -19.79 -8.61
N ILE A 105 -8.18 -20.19 -7.74
CA ILE A 105 -9.55 -20.56 -8.12
C ILE A 105 -10.35 -19.31 -8.48
N ILE A 106 -10.12 -18.22 -7.76
CA ILE A 106 -10.70 -16.91 -8.09
C ILE A 106 -9.80 -16.28 -9.14
N SER A 107 -10.32 -16.09 -10.34
CA SER A 107 -9.61 -15.39 -11.41
C SER A 107 -9.27 -13.95 -10.97
N ASP A 108 -8.30 -13.32 -11.63
CA ASP A 108 -7.93 -11.92 -11.41
C ASP A 108 -9.07 -10.93 -11.72
N ALA A 109 -10.29 -11.41 -11.80
CA ALA A 109 -11.47 -10.59 -11.99
C ALA A 109 -11.68 -9.66 -10.80
N ILE A 110 -11.99 -8.42 -11.11
CA ILE A 110 -12.42 -7.42 -10.13
C ILE A 110 -13.72 -7.92 -9.50
N THR A 111 -13.66 -8.31 -8.24
CA THR A 111 -14.78 -8.92 -7.54
C THR A 111 -15.51 -7.92 -6.66
N GLY A 112 -16.80 -7.71 -6.96
CA GLY A 112 -17.75 -7.07 -6.08
C GLY A 112 -17.53 -5.57 -5.78
N PRO A 113 -18.50 -4.94 -5.14
CA PRO A 113 -18.39 -3.55 -4.70
C PRO A 113 -17.44 -3.43 -3.51
N GLU A 114 -16.80 -2.27 -3.37
CA GLU A 114 -15.99 -1.95 -2.20
C GLU A 114 -16.79 -2.07 -0.89
N GLY A 115 -16.22 -2.74 0.09
CA GLY A 115 -16.78 -2.81 1.44
C GLY A 115 -16.68 -1.48 2.20
N ALA A 116 -17.36 -1.40 3.34
CA ALA A 116 -17.43 -0.21 4.17
C ALA A 116 -16.04 0.30 4.61
N LEU A 117 -15.12 -0.62 4.95
CA LEU A 117 -13.74 -0.29 5.34
C LEU A 117 -13.03 0.49 4.23
N VAL A 118 -13.01 -0.04 3.00
CA VAL A 118 -12.30 0.58 1.87
C VAL A 118 -12.92 1.92 1.51
N LYS A 119 -14.25 2.01 1.48
CA LYS A 119 -14.98 3.28 1.27
C LYS A 119 -14.61 4.31 2.33
N ARG A 120 -14.53 3.90 3.59
CA ARG A 120 -14.16 4.79 4.69
C ARG A 120 -12.74 5.29 4.56
N LEU A 121 -11.77 4.42 4.29
CA LEU A 121 -10.37 4.82 4.09
C LEU A 121 -10.22 5.81 2.93
N LYS A 122 -10.90 5.56 1.80
CA LYS A 122 -10.92 6.51 0.68
C LYS A 122 -11.57 7.85 1.04
N SER A 123 -12.67 7.85 1.79
CA SER A 123 -13.32 9.09 2.23
C SER A 123 -12.48 9.91 3.20
N LEU A 124 -11.52 9.29 3.89
CA LEU A 124 -10.52 9.94 4.71
C LEU A 124 -9.28 10.41 3.93
N GLY A 125 -9.26 10.20 2.61
CA GLY A 125 -8.16 10.62 1.76
C GLY A 125 -6.93 9.69 1.80
N CYS A 126 -7.04 8.46 2.32
CA CYS A 126 -5.94 7.49 2.25
C CYS A 126 -5.61 7.11 0.80
N ILE A 127 -4.34 6.88 0.52
CA ILE A 127 -3.84 6.47 -0.81
C ILE A 127 -3.59 4.96 -0.79
N ILE A 128 -4.40 4.20 -1.56
CA ILE A 128 -4.26 2.75 -1.62
C ILE A 128 -3.15 2.39 -2.62
N LEU A 129 -2.04 1.82 -2.10
CA LEU A 129 -0.90 1.40 -2.92
C LEU A 129 -1.17 0.10 -3.68
N GLY A 130 -1.88 -0.83 -3.06
CA GLY A 130 -2.11 -2.15 -3.64
C GLY A 130 -2.73 -3.13 -2.65
N LYS A 131 -2.72 -4.39 -3.06
CA LYS A 131 -3.25 -5.51 -2.28
C LYS A 131 -2.10 -6.26 -1.62
N SER A 132 -2.10 -6.30 -0.29
CA SER A 132 -1.12 -7.08 0.45
C SER A 132 -1.46 -8.57 0.42
N HIS A 133 -0.42 -9.38 0.53
CA HIS A 133 -0.52 -10.82 0.45
C HIS A 133 -1.40 -11.43 1.55
N THR A 134 -1.98 -12.60 1.29
CA THR A 134 -2.72 -13.40 2.26
C THR A 134 -2.50 -14.89 2.00
N VAL A 135 -2.59 -15.70 3.04
CA VAL A 135 -2.82 -17.14 2.87
C VAL A 135 -4.16 -17.36 2.17
N GLU A 136 -4.30 -18.47 1.44
CA GLU A 136 -5.51 -18.78 0.69
C GLU A 136 -6.76 -18.68 1.57
N PHE A 137 -7.74 -17.89 1.12
CA PHE A 137 -8.99 -17.54 1.82
C PHE A 137 -8.81 -17.01 3.25
N ALA A 138 -7.61 -16.50 3.57
CA ALA A 138 -7.24 -16.08 4.92
C ALA A 138 -7.36 -17.20 5.99
N LEU A 139 -7.35 -18.47 5.58
CA LEU A 139 -7.44 -19.62 6.44
C LEU A 139 -6.03 -20.15 6.78
N GLY A 140 -5.41 -19.58 7.80
CA GLY A 140 -4.09 -19.99 8.28
C GLY A 140 -3.35 -18.88 9.00
N ALA A 141 -2.48 -19.27 9.94
CA ALA A 141 -1.71 -18.35 10.78
C ALA A 141 -0.30 -18.08 10.27
N THR A 142 0.21 -18.91 9.33
CA THR A 142 1.63 -18.91 8.94
C THR A 142 1.96 -17.98 7.77
N GLY A 143 0.95 -17.48 7.06
CA GLY A 143 1.16 -16.70 5.83
C GLY A 143 1.58 -17.53 4.60
N ILE A 144 1.79 -18.85 4.74
CA ILE A 144 2.22 -19.73 3.65
C ILE A 144 1.12 -19.82 2.58
N ASN A 145 1.47 -19.48 1.35
CA ASN A 145 0.59 -19.60 0.20
C ASN A 145 1.34 -20.28 -0.96
N LYS A 146 0.90 -21.49 -1.29
CA LYS A 146 1.51 -22.31 -2.36
C LYS A 146 1.15 -21.84 -3.77
N TYR A 147 0.11 -21.04 -3.92
CA TYR A 147 -0.45 -20.64 -5.21
C TYR A 147 0.03 -19.27 -5.68
N LYS A 148 0.13 -18.32 -4.77
CA LYS A 148 0.53 -16.93 -5.06
C LYS A 148 1.92 -16.58 -4.53
N GLY A 149 2.62 -17.56 -3.93
CA GLY A 149 3.88 -17.38 -3.25
C GLY A 149 3.68 -17.00 -1.77
N THR A 150 4.73 -17.11 -1.00
CA THR A 150 4.71 -16.87 0.45
C THR A 150 5.44 -15.58 0.77
N PRO A 151 4.85 -14.66 1.56
CA PRO A 151 5.57 -13.50 2.07
C PRO A 151 6.79 -13.94 2.91
N ARG A 152 7.87 -13.18 2.80
CA ARG A 152 9.12 -13.44 3.52
C ARG A 152 9.31 -12.45 4.66
N ASN A 153 9.95 -12.91 5.72
CA ASN A 153 10.35 -12.05 6.82
C ASN A 153 11.48 -11.10 6.36
N PRO A 154 11.33 -9.76 6.44
CA PRO A 154 12.34 -8.83 5.98
C PRO A 154 13.65 -8.85 6.81
N TRP A 155 13.64 -9.41 8.02
CA TRP A 155 14.83 -9.58 8.86
C TRP A 155 15.54 -10.91 8.62
N ASP A 156 14.81 -11.92 8.13
CA ASP A 156 15.36 -13.24 7.77
C ASP A 156 14.57 -13.81 6.59
N GLU A 157 15.11 -13.69 5.39
CA GLU A 157 14.46 -14.10 4.13
C GLU A 157 14.29 -15.66 4.02
N ASN A 158 14.88 -16.43 4.96
CA ASN A 158 14.74 -17.88 4.98
C ASN A 158 13.52 -18.37 5.77
N ILE A 159 12.82 -17.48 6.46
CA ILE A 159 11.66 -17.77 7.30
C ILE A 159 10.39 -17.20 6.66
#